data_0586089958ecd0ce086fefd8243eb4a2
#
_entry.id   0586089958ecd0ce086fefd8243eb4a2
#
_cell.length_a   1.000
_cell.length_b   1.000
_cell.length_c   1.000
_cell.angle_alpha   90.00
_cell.angle_beta   90.00
_cell.angle_gamma   90.00
#
_symmetry.space_group_name_H-M   'P 1'
#
loop_
_entity.id
_entity.type
_entity.pdbx_description
1 polymer ?
#
loop_
_entity_poly.entity_id
_entity_poly.type
_entity_poly.pdbx_seq_one_letter_code
_entity_poly.pdbx_strand_id
1 'polypeptide(L)'
;MIERILKSKLIEMANKYPIVTLTGPRQSGKSTLLRNSFQDYEYVSLEDPDMRLFATDDPRGFLSTYPDKTIIDEVQRVPSLFSYIQTHTDKENKEGMYMLAGSHNFLLMESVNQSLAGRTAVLKLLPFSHYEMEKGEILPSSVNEEVFKGAYPRIYDKAINPNDYYPFYIQTYVERDVRLLRNIGDLSKFIKYLKLCAGRIGQLLNLSSLANECGISVTAATNWLSILEASYICYLLKPDYNNYAKRLVKTPKLYFYDTGLACSLLDIQNAEQITTHFLRGGLFENLVINEFVKESYNRGVEPGLSFWRDSTGNEVDLLRMVGGKQYAYEIKSGATYSPDFFKGISKWAKLSNTPT
;
A
#
# COMPACT_ATOMS: atom_id res chain seq x y z
N MET A 1 -0.84 21.94 6.59
CA MET A 1 -0.25 20.64 6.14
C MET A 1 -0.50 19.61 7.23
N ILE A 2 -0.95 18.41 6.85
CA ILE A 2 -1.27 17.34 7.81
C ILE A 2 0.02 16.64 8.21
N GLU A 3 0.23 16.50 9.52
CA GLU A 3 1.38 15.78 10.05
C GLU A 3 1.24 14.27 9.81
N ARG A 4 2.31 13.65 9.30
CA ARG A 4 2.35 12.21 9.03
C ARG A 4 2.95 11.47 10.23
N ILE A 5 2.26 10.41 10.68
CA ILE A 5 2.71 9.58 11.82
C ILE A 5 4.09 8.96 11.53
N LEU A 6 4.33 8.55 10.28
CA LEU A 6 5.59 7.94 9.85
C LEU A 6 6.82 8.86 10.06
N LYS A 7 6.63 10.19 10.20
CA LYS A 7 7.73 11.17 10.35
C LYS A 7 8.70 10.82 11.48
N SER A 8 8.18 10.46 12.64
CA SER A 8 9.01 10.11 13.80
C SER A 8 9.89 8.90 13.51
N LYS A 9 9.33 7.85 12.87
CA LYS A 9 10.07 6.65 12.49
C LYS A 9 11.09 6.93 11.39
N LEU A 10 10.74 7.78 10.44
CA LEU A 10 11.63 8.20 9.36
C LEU A 10 12.90 8.89 9.93
N ILE A 11 12.73 9.83 10.85
CA ILE A 11 13.85 10.52 11.52
C ILE A 11 14.66 9.53 12.37
N GLU A 12 13.99 8.64 13.11
CA GLU A 12 14.69 7.59 13.90
C GLU A 12 15.59 6.73 13.00
N MET A 13 15.09 6.32 11.82
CA MET A 13 15.87 5.48 10.90
C MET A 13 17.01 6.24 10.24
N ALA A 14 16.85 7.52 9.93
CA ALA A 14 17.91 8.37 9.40
C ALA A 14 19.10 8.52 10.36
N ASN A 15 18.86 8.41 11.66
CA ASN A 15 19.91 8.44 12.68
C ASN A 15 20.58 7.07 12.91
N LYS A 16 20.16 6.01 12.22
CA LYS A 16 20.65 4.64 12.44
C LYS A 16 21.16 3.97 11.17
N TYR A 17 20.81 4.50 10.02
CA TYR A 17 21.15 3.93 8.71
C TYR A 17 21.74 5.01 7.81
N PRO A 18 22.76 4.70 7.01
CA PRO A 18 23.28 5.65 6.02
C PRO A 18 22.24 6.06 4.98
N ILE A 19 21.28 5.19 4.71
CA ILE A 19 20.24 5.39 3.70
C ILE A 19 18.88 5.08 4.32
N VAL A 20 17.87 5.89 4.00
CA VAL A 20 16.46 5.54 4.24
C VAL A 20 15.72 5.57 2.91
N THR A 21 15.07 4.48 2.57
CA THR A 21 14.26 4.36 1.36
C THR A 21 12.77 4.45 1.70
N LEU A 22 12.10 5.46 1.15
CA LEU A 22 10.67 5.69 1.33
C LEU A 22 9.92 5.29 0.06
N THR A 23 9.13 4.23 0.14
CA THR A 23 8.27 3.75 -0.95
C THR A 23 6.79 3.93 -0.64
N GLY A 24 5.93 3.72 -1.62
CA GLY A 24 4.47 3.86 -1.48
C GLY A 24 3.81 4.34 -2.76
N PRO A 25 2.47 4.35 -2.84
CA PRO A 25 1.77 4.73 -4.07
C PRO A 25 2.10 6.15 -4.54
N ARG A 26 1.91 6.42 -5.83
CA ARG A 26 1.99 7.79 -6.34
C ARG A 26 1.02 8.68 -5.58
N GLN A 27 1.41 9.95 -5.37
CA GLN A 27 0.60 10.96 -4.68
C GLN A 27 0.28 10.66 -3.20
N SER A 28 0.96 9.70 -2.56
CA SER A 28 0.84 9.47 -1.11
C SER A 28 1.53 10.54 -0.24
N GLY A 29 2.30 11.44 -0.85
CA GLY A 29 2.98 12.54 -0.15
C GLY A 29 4.42 12.26 0.25
N LYS A 30 5.12 11.28 -0.38
CA LYS A 30 6.51 10.90 -0.05
C LYS A 30 7.48 12.08 -0.11
N SER A 31 7.58 12.73 -1.26
CA SER A 31 8.49 13.87 -1.48
C SER A 31 8.19 15.03 -0.52
N THR A 32 6.89 15.28 -0.26
CA THR A 32 6.44 16.28 0.72
C THR A 32 6.90 15.93 2.13
N LEU A 33 6.73 14.66 2.55
CA LEU A 33 7.17 14.19 3.86
C LEU A 33 8.69 14.33 4.03
N LEU A 34 9.46 13.88 3.04
CA LEU A 34 10.94 13.97 3.08
C LEU A 34 11.42 15.42 3.18
N ARG A 35 10.96 16.30 2.29
CA ARG A 35 11.36 17.72 2.27
C ARG A 35 10.99 18.46 3.55
N ASN A 36 9.87 18.12 4.18
CA ASN A 36 9.46 18.73 5.46
C ASN A 36 10.17 18.16 6.67
N SER A 37 10.66 16.93 6.58
CA SER A 37 11.37 16.27 7.70
C SER A 37 12.87 16.59 7.69
N PHE A 38 13.44 16.89 6.52
CA PHE A 38 14.86 17.10 6.30
C PHE A 38 15.09 18.41 5.54
N GLN A 39 14.84 19.53 6.21
CA GLN A 39 14.92 20.87 5.59
C GLN A 39 16.34 21.31 5.26
N ASP A 40 17.34 20.70 5.89
CA ASP A 40 18.77 20.91 5.65
C ASP A 40 19.36 19.98 4.59
N TYR A 41 18.52 19.13 3.96
CA TYR A 41 18.93 18.25 2.87
C TYR A 41 18.70 18.90 1.50
N GLU A 42 19.64 18.68 0.61
CA GLU A 42 19.43 19.01 -0.80
C GLU A 42 18.39 18.08 -1.42
N TYR A 43 17.58 18.61 -2.34
CA TYR A 43 16.55 17.84 -3.03
C TYR A 43 16.86 17.77 -4.52
N VAL A 44 16.97 16.55 -5.03
CA VAL A 44 17.12 16.27 -6.47
C VAL A 44 16.10 15.25 -6.92
N SER A 45 15.47 15.49 -8.08
CA SER A 45 14.49 14.58 -8.68
C SER A 45 15.03 13.98 -9.98
N LEU A 46 15.08 12.67 -10.06
CA LEU A 46 15.42 11.93 -11.29
C LEU A 46 14.22 11.82 -12.25
N GLU A 47 13.09 12.47 -11.93
CA GLU A 47 12.04 12.74 -12.91
C GLU A 47 12.48 13.81 -13.92
N ASP A 48 13.31 14.77 -13.47
CA ASP A 48 13.96 15.74 -14.31
C ASP A 48 14.93 15.06 -15.31
N PRO A 49 14.77 15.29 -16.63
CA PRO A 49 15.60 14.65 -17.65
C PRO A 49 17.09 14.97 -17.52
N ASP A 50 17.45 16.21 -17.18
CA ASP A 50 18.85 16.65 -17.10
C ASP A 50 19.54 16.03 -15.90
N MET A 51 18.87 16.00 -14.74
CA MET A 51 19.39 15.33 -13.54
C MET A 51 19.52 13.82 -13.74
N ARG A 52 18.55 13.22 -14.43
CA ARG A 52 18.60 11.80 -14.78
C ARG A 52 19.75 11.47 -15.71
N LEU A 53 19.98 12.30 -16.74
CA LEU A 53 21.10 12.13 -17.66
C LEU A 53 22.43 12.27 -16.91
N PHE A 54 22.59 13.29 -16.09
CA PHE A 54 23.77 13.49 -15.25
C PHE A 54 24.04 12.27 -14.35
N ALA A 55 23.03 11.78 -13.63
CA ALA A 55 23.17 10.62 -12.77
C ALA A 55 23.47 9.33 -13.54
N THR A 56 23.08 9.24 -14.82
CA THR A 56 23.32 8.07 -15.68
C THR A 56 24.72 8.08 -16.29
N ASP A 57 25.13 9.20 -16.84
CA ASP A 57 26.37 9.34 -17.61
C ASP A 57 27.60 9.54 -16.71
N ASP A 58 27.45 10.29 -15.62
CA ASP A 58 28.50 10.49 -14.62
C ASP A 58 27.99 10.30 -13.19
N PRO A 59 27.72 9.09 -12.75
CA PRO A 59 27.22 8.82 -11.40
C PRO A 59 28.22 9.21 -10.30
N ARG A 60 29.53 9.24 -10.59
CA ARG A 60 30.54 9.68 -9.63
C ARG A 60 30.54 11.21 -9.48
N GLY A 61 30.46 11.94 -10.58
CA GLY A 61 30.27 13.40 -10.57
C GLY A 61 28.96 13.79 -9.89
N PHE A 62 27.88 13.06 -10.16
CA PHE A 62 26.60 13.25 -9.47
C PHE A 62 26.74 13.11 -7.94
N LEU A 63 27.36 12.03 -7.44
CA LEU A 63 27.57 11.85 -6.00
C LEU A 63 28.62 12.78 -5.39
N SER A 64 29.53 13.33 -6.22
CA SER A 64 30.44 14.39 -5.78
C SER A 64 29.74 15.73 -5.61
N THR A 65 28.71 15.99 -6.42
CA THR A 65 27.85 17.17 -6.28
C THR A 65 26.87 17.04 -5.12
N TYR A 66 26.38 15.82 -4.87
CA TYR A 66 25.42 15.46 -3.81
C TYR A 66 26.06 14.45 -2.83
N PRO A 67 27.09 14.84 -2.04
CA PRO A 67 27.91 13.88 -1.31
C PRO A 67 27.22 13.30 -0.06
N ASP A 68 26.35 14.05 0.57
CA ASP A 68 25.58 13.65 1.74
C ASP A 68 24.33 14.53 1.90
N LYS A 69 23.49 14.26 2.92
CA LYS A 69 22.28 15.04 3.24
C LYS A 69 21.45 15.34 1.98
N THR A 70 21.18 14.32 1.18
CA THR A 70 20.48 14.48 -0.07
C THR A 70 19.21 13.61 -0.15
N ILE A 71 18.11 14.24 -0.59
CA ILE A 71 16.87 13.55 -0.97
C ILE A 71 16.94 13.30 -2.46
N ILE A 72 16.99 12.02 -2.87
CA ILE A 72 16.94 11.61 -4.28
C ILE A 72 15.56 11.03 -4.56
N ASP A 73 14.75 11.78 -5.28
CA ASP A 73 13.38 11.38 -5.63
C ASP A 73 13.31 10.65 -6.96
N GLU A 74 12.38 9.67 -7.08
CA GLU A 74 12.20 8.77 -8.22
C GLU A 74 13.51 8.03 -8.61
N VAL A 75 14.28 7.63 -7.59
CA VAL A 75 15.63 7.03 -7.74
C VAL A 75 15.65 5.76 -8.61
N GLN A 76 14.54 5.02 -8.71
CA GLN A 76 14.43 3.83 -9.55
C GLN A 76 14.54 4.12 -11.06
N ARG A 77 14.52 5.40 -11.47
CA ARG A 77 14.74 5.79 -12.87
C ARG A 77 16.20 5.63 -13.32
N VAL A 78 17.14 5.51 -12.37
CA VAL A 78 18.56 5.26 -12.63
C VAL A 78 19.02 4.08 -11.77
N PRO A 79 18.70 2.82 -12.15
CA PRO A 79 19.03 1.63 -11.35
C PRO A 79 20.53 1.45 -11.08
N SER A 80 21.39 1.84 -12.03
CA SER A 80 22.85 1.78 -11.86
C SER A 80 23.36 2.64 -10.69
N LEU A 81 22.67 3.74 -10.35
CA LEU A 81 23.08 4.65 -9.29
C LEU A 81 23.11 3.98 -7.91
N PHE A 82 22.30 2.97 -7.67
CA PHE A 82 22.27 2.25 -6.39
C PHE A 82 23.62 1.62 -6.01
N SER A 83 24.35 1.06 -6.96
CA SER A 83 25.67 0.50 -6.72
C SER A 83 26.72 1.57 -6.39
N TYR A 84 26.60 2.76 -6.99
CA TYR A 84 27.46 3.89 -6.68
C TYR A 84 27.17 4.48 -5.31
N ILE A 85 25.88 4.62 -4.96
CA ILE A 85 25.42 5.04 -3.62
C ILE A 85 25.97 4.08 -2.56
N GLN A 86 25.87 2.76 -2.81
CA GLN A 86 26.43 1.74 -1.91
C GLN A 86 27.92 1.97 -1.67
N THR A 87 28.70 2.06 -2.73
CA THR A 87 30.16 2.24 -2.63
C THR A 87 30.51 3.55 -1.90
N HIS A 88 29.75 4.61 -2.17
CA HIS A 88 29.96 5.90 -1.56
C HIS A 88 29.65 5.88 -0.04
N THR A 89 28.51 5.32 0.35
CA THR A 89 28.11 5.21 1.77
C THR A 89 29.03 4.29 2.55
N ASP A 90 29.51 3.19 1.96
CA ASP A 90 30.47 2.29 2.60
C ASP A 90 31.81 2.99 2.91
N LYS A 91 32.24 3.91 2.04
CA LYS A 91 33.48 4.68 2.21
C LYS A 91 33.33 5.75 3.30
N GLU A 92 32.22 6.49 3.28
CA GLU A 92 32.01 7.61 4.19
C GLU A 92 31.62 7.15 5.60
N ASN A 93 30.91 6.01 5.71
CA ASN A 93 30.48 5.38 6.99
C ASN A 93 29.74 6.36 7.91
N LYS A 94 28.79 7.12 7.36
CA LYS A 94 27.97 8.10 8.07
C LYS A 94 26.50 7.72 7.99
N GLU A 95 25.73 8.06 9.02
CA GLU A 95 24.29 7.88 9.05
C GLU A 95 23.57 9.06 8.36
N GLY A 96 22.37 8.80 7.82
CA GLY A 96 21.50 9.83 7.26
C GLY A 96 22.03 10.50 5.99
N MET A 97 22.89 9.86 5.22
CA MET A 97 23.48 10.48 4.02
C MET A 97 22.42 10.68 2.93
N TYR A 98 21.57 9.66 2.68
CA TYR A 98 20.61 9.71 1.59
C TYR A 98 19.21 9.33 2.02
N MET A 99 18.23 10.14 1.59
CA MET A 99 16.81 9.80 1.62
C MET A 99 16.37 9.48 0.20
N LEU A 100 16.12 8.21 -0.08
CA LEU A 100 15.68 7.75 -1.40
C LEU A 100 14.16 7.65 -1.45
N ALA A 101 13.52 8.18 -2.49
CA ALA A 101 12.09 8.03 -2.70
C ALA A 101 11.78 7.40 -4.05
N GLY A 102 10.71 6.60 -4.09
CA GLY A 102 10.21 6.04 -5.33
C GLY A 102 8.78 5.52 -5.22
N SER A 103 8.05 5.62 -6.33
CA SER A 103 6.65 5.20 -6.41
C SER A 103 6.47 3.79 -6.99
N HIS A 104 7.48 3.22 -7.63
CA HIS A 104 7.44 1.90 -8.24
C HIS A 104 8.15 0.88 -7.33
N ASN A 105 7.37 0.26 -6.43
CA ASN A 105 7.92 -0.66 -5.43
C ASN A 105 8.76 -1.80 -6.04
N PHE A 106 8.32 -2.39 -7.16
CA PHE A 106 9.02 -3.51 -7.77
C PHE A 106 10.44 -3.15 -8.22
N LEU A 107 10.59 -2.10 -9.06
CA LEU A 107 11.90 -1.67 -9.58
C LEU A 107 12.80 -1.13 -8.46
N LEU A 108 12.21 -0.37 -7.52
CA LEU A 108 12.92 0.17 -6.38
C LEU A 108 13.44 -0.95 -5.47
N MET A 109 12.58 -1.90 -5.09
CA MET A 109 12.95 -2.99 -4.19
C MET A 109 13.91 -3.99 -4.82
N GLU A 110 13.83 -4.24 -6.13
CA GLU A 110 14.82 -5.05 -6.83
C GLU A 110 16.22 -4.44 -6.70
N SER A 111 16.35 -3.15 -7.01
CA SER A 111 17.63 -2.43 -6.90
C SER A 111 18.13 -2.30 -5.45
N VAL A 112 17.23 -2.04 -4.49
CA VAL A 112 17.53 -1.98 -3.06
C VAL A 112 18.06 -3.34 -2.57
N ASN A 113 17.38 -4.43 -2.90
CA ASN A 113 17.78 -5.77 -2.46
C ASN A 113 19.12 -6.21 -3.06
N GLN A 114 19.41 -5.81 -4.30
CA GLN A 114 20.67 -6.15 -4.96
C GLN A 114 21.86 -5.35 -4.41
N SER A 115 21.69 -4.06 -4.17
CA SER A 115 22.80 -3.15 -3.88
C SER A 115 22.82 -2.62 -2.45
N LEU A 116 21.68 -2.39 -1.80
CA LEU A 116 21.60 -1.70 -0.51
C LEU A 116 21.22 -2.60 0.67
N ALA A 117 21.27 -3.91 0.52
CA ALA A 117 20.95 -4.85 1.59
C ALA A 117 21.79 -4.58 2.83
N GLY A 118 21.14 -4.42 3.99
CA GLY A 118 21.78 -4.09 5.28
C GLY A 118 22.20 -2.63 5.46
N ARG A 119 22.13 -1.79 4.41
CA ARG A 119 22.54 -0.37 4.44
C ARG A 119 21.37 0.61 4.46
N THR A 120 20.18 0.16 4.16
CA THR A 120 18.99 1.00 4.07
C THR A 120 17.87 0.50 4.97
N ALA A 121 17.20 1.43 5.64
CA ALA A 121 15.90 1.19 6.23
C ALA A 121 14.82 1.46 5.18
N VAL A 122 13.96 0.48 4.91
CA VAL A 122 12.85 0.62 3.96
C VAL A 122 11.56 0.93 4.70
N LEU A 123 10.97 2.09 4.41
CA LEU A 123 9.70 2.54 4.98
C LEU A 123 8.63 2.66 3.89
N LYS A 124 7.37 2.43 4.27
CA LYS A 124 6.23 2.51 3.34
C LYS A 124 5.25 3.59 3.78
N LEU A 125 4.99 4.56 2.89
CA LEU A 125 4.04 5.64 3.13
C LEU A 125 2.78 5.41 2.29
N LEU A 126 1.70 5.02 2.94
CA LEU A 126 0.36 4.92 2.33
C LEU A 126 -0.37 6.28 2.35
N PRO A 127 -1.53 6.42 1.67
CA PRO A 127 -2.42 7.55 1.88
C PRO A 127 -2.76 7.76 3.37
N PHE A 128 -3.40 8.87 3.73
CA PHE A 128 -3.69 9.22 5.12
C PHE A 128 -4.37 8.06 5.88
N SER A 129 -4.00 7.88 7.16
CA SER A 129 -4.78 7.08 8.09
C SER A 129 -5.97 7.88 8.61
N HIS A 130 -6.99 7.19 9.12
CA HIS A 130 -8.13 7.80 9.81
C HIS A 130 -7.66 8.77 10.90
N TYR A 131 -6.70 8.35 11.72
CA TYR A 131 -6.12 9.17 12.78
C TYR A 131 -5.38 10.42 12.26
N GLU A 132 -4.65 10.33 11.14
CA GLU A 132 -4.02 11.51 10.50
C GLU A 132 -5.08 12.48 9.98
N MET A 133 -6.18 11.99 9.42
CA MET A 133 -7.29 12.81 8.95
C MET A 133 -8.06 13.46 10.10
N GLU A 134 -8.28 12.72 11.19
CA GLU A 134 -8.92 13.25 12.40
C GLU A 134 -8.10 14.37 13.03
N LYS A 135 -6.80 14.14 13.25
CA LYS A 135 -5.88 15.18 13.75
C LYS A 135 -5.74 16.37 12.83
N GLY A 136 -5.83 16.15 11.53
CA GLY A 136 -5.77 17.21 10.51
C GLY A 136 -7.09 17.94 10.30
N GLU A 137 -8.14 17.60 11.06
CA GLU A 137 -9.49 18.18 10.95
C GLU A 137 -10.10 18.09 9.54
N ILE A 138 -9.75 17.00 8.82
CA ILE A 138 -10.22 16.73 7.45
C ILE A 138 -11.02 15.43 7.34
N LEU A 139 -11.29 14.78 8.47
CA LEU A 139 -12.04 13.53 8.49
C LEU A 139 -13.45 13.77 7.90
N PRO A 140 -13.90 12.94 6.94
CA PRO A 140 -15.25 13.01 6.43
C PRO A 140 -16.33 12.86 7.51
N SER A 141 -17.51 13.46 7.27
CA SER A 141 -18.60 13.53 8.25
C SER A 141 -19.26 12.18 8.55
N SER A 142 -19.09 11.20 7.68
CA SER A 142 -19.62 9.86 7.84
C SER A 142 -18.66 8.80 7.29
N VAL A 143 -18.80 7.57 7.79
CA VAL A 143 -18.03 6.42 7.32
C VAL A 143 -18.23 6.16 5.82
N ASN A 144 -19.45 6.31 5.31
CA ASN A 144 -19.70 6.13 3.88
C ASN A 144 -18.99 7.20 3.04
N GLU A 145 -18.92 8.43 3.55
CA GLU A 145 -18.17 9.50 2.90
C GLU A 145 -16.65 9.23 2.93
N GLU A 146 -16.14 8.71 4.05
CA GLU A 146 -14.73 8.29 4.15
C GLU A 146 -14.40 7.16 3.16
N VAL A 147 -15.25 6.13 3.08
CA VAL A 147 -15.11 5.04 2.09
C VAL A 147 -15.11 5.58 0.67
N PHE A 148 -16.03 6.50 0.35
CA PHE A 148 -16.17 7.07 -0.99
C PHE A 148 -15.02 7.99 -1.39
N LYS A 149 -14.59 8.88 -0.48
CA LYS A 149 -13.50 9.81 -0.73
C LYS A 149 -12.14 9.15 -0.77
N GLY A 150 -11.96 8.05 -0.03
CA GLY A 150 -10.64 7.47 0.19
C GLY A 150 -9.73 8.40 0.97
N ALA A 151 -8.43 8.19 0.89
CA ALA A 151 -7.46 8.84 1.78
C ALA A 151 -6.28 9.51 1.05
N TYR A 152 -6.34 9.67 -0.27
CA TYR A 152 -5.26 10.34 -1.00
C TYR A 152 -5.15 11.82 -0.64
N PRO A 153 -3.94 12.30 -0.25
CA PRO A 153 -3.74 13.68 0.25
C PRO A 153 -4.26 14.78 -0.68
N ARG A 154 -4.10 14.60 -2.00
CA ARG A 154 -4.47 15.61 -3.00
C ARG A 154 -5.97 15.90 -3.05
N ILE A 155 -6.82 14.93 -2.71
CA ILE A 155 -8.28 15.09 -2.64
C ILE A 155 -8.62 16.15 -1.59
N TYR A 156 -7.95 16.09 -0.44
CA TYR A 156 -8.19 16.99 0.70
C TYR A 156 -7.45 18.32 0.53
N ASP A 157 -6.19 18.31 0.09
CA ASP A 157 -5.37 19.52 -0.09
C ASP A 157 -5.94 20.47 -1.15
N LYS A 158 -6.54 19.93 -2.21
CA LYS A 158 -7.11 20.72 -3.33
C LYS A 158 -8.62 20.69 -3.39
N ALA A 159 -9.28 20.08 -2.42
CA ALA A 159 -10.74 19.88 -2.41
C ALA A 159 -11.28 19.29 -3.74
N ILE A 160 -10.56 18.32 -4.32
CA ILE A 160 -10.93 17.71 -5.60
C ILE A 160 -12.06 16.70 -5.35
N ASN A 161 -13.07 16.71 -6.22
CA ASN A 161 -14.12 15.69 -6.18
C ASN A 161 -13.52 14.31 -6.48
N PRO A 162 -13.81 13.26 -5.68
CA PRO A 162 -13.35 11.90 -5.97
C PRO A 162 -13.68 11.41 -7.38
N ASN A 163 -14.84 11.83 -7.93
CA ASN A 163 -15.25 11.48 -9.29
C ASN A 163 -14.39 12.13 -10.38
N ASP A 164 -13.65 13.18 -10.06
CA ASP A 164 -12.66 13.78 -10.97
C ASP A 164 -11.27 13.19 -10.71
N TYR A 165 -10.91 12.99 -9.43
CA TYR A 165 -9.58 12.56 -9.04
C TYR A 165 -9.26 11.12 -9.49
N TYR A 166 -10.10 10.14 -9.14
CA TYR A 166 -9.79 8.72 -9.37
C TYR A 166 -9.80 8.31 -10.85
N PRO A 167 -10.72 8.77 -11.71
CA PRO A 167 -10.62 8.48 -13.14
C PRO A 167 -9.30 8.97 -13.75
N PHE A 168 -8.84 10.19 -13.42
CA PHE A 168 -7.53 10.67 -13.86
C PHE A 168 -6.36 9.91 -13.24
N TYR A 169 -6.47 9.50 -11.96
CA TYR A 169 -5.47 8.65 -11.34
C TYR A 169 -5.36 7.30 -12.04
N ILE A 170 -6.49 6.66 -12.37
CA ILE A 170 -6.52 5.40 -13.13
C ILE A 170 -5.87 5.62 -14.50
N GLN A 171 -6.29 6.62 -15.25
CA GLN A 171 -5.81 6.90 -16.59
C GLN A 171 -4.31 7.22 -16.62
N THR A 172 -3.84 8.06 -15.72
CA THR A 172 -2.45 8.57 -15.77
C THR A 172 -1.45 7.69 -15.06
N TYR A 173 -1.85 6.97 -14.02
CA TYR A 173 -0.96 6.09 -13.26
C TYR A 173 -1.17 4.61 -13.62
N VAL A 174 -2.39 4.11 -13.50
CA VAL A 174 -2.64 2.67 -13.66
C VAL A 174 -2.52 2.27 -15.14
N GLU A 175 -3.13 3.02 -16.04
CA GLU A 175 -3.08 2.70 -17.47
C GLU A 175 -1.72 2.96 -18.10
N ARG A 176 -1.03 4.02 -17.70
CA ARG A 176 0.24 4.41 -18.29
C ARG A 176 1.42 3.75 -17.61
N ASP A 177 1.61 4.01 -16.32
CA ASP A 177 2.84 3.65 -15.61
C ASP A 177 2.85 2.16 -15.22
N VAL A 178 1.73 1.65 -14.70
CA VAL A 178 1.61 0.23 -14.31
C VAL A 178 1.69 -0.68 -15.53
N ARG A 179 1.08 -0.28 -16.65
CA ARG A 179 1.17 -1.00 -17.92
C ARG A 179 2.59 -1.15 -18.45
N LEU A 180 3.41 -0.10 -18.34
CA LEU A 180 4.80 -0.10 -18.84
C LEU A 180 5.72 -1.06 -18.07
N LEU A 181 5.41 -1.37 -16.80
CA LEU A 181 6.24 -2.22 -15.95
C LEU A 181 6.39 -3.66 -16.49
N ARG A 182 5.40 -4.19 -17.20
CA ARG A 182 5.41 -5.57 -17.70
C ARG A 182 4.80 -5.75 -19.09
N ASN A 183 4.84 -4.71 -19.92
CA ASN A 183 4.40 -4.76 -21.32
C ASN A 183 2.99 -5.38 -21.51
N ILE A 184 2.00 -4.86 -20.74
CA ILE A 184 0.61 -5.29 -20.82
C ILE A 184 0.07 -4.93 -22.21
N GLY A 185 -0.11 -5.93 -23.09
CA GLY A 185 -0.50 -5.72 -24.49
C GLY A 185 -1.94 -5.22 -24.66
N ASP A 186 -2.89 -5.71 -23.84
CA ASP A 186 -4.32 -5.40 -23.96
C ASP A 186 -4.81 -4.56 -22.77
N LEU A 187 -4.82 -3.24 -22.97
CA LEU A 187 -5.25 -2.27 -21.95
C LEU A 187 -6.72 -2.46 -21.56
N SER A 188 -7.60 -2.76 -22.53
CA SER A 188 -9.03 -2.91 -22.27
C SER A 188 -9.29 -4.09 -21.32
N LYS A 189 -8.63 -5.22 -21.56
CA LYS A 189 -8.71 -6.39 -20.67
C LYS A 189 -8.08 -6.09 -19.30
N PHE A 190 -7.00 -5.32 -19.24
CA PHE A 190 -6.37 -4.95 -17.96
C PHE A 190 -7.30 -4.08 -17.13
N ILE A 191 -7.97 -3.08 -17.71
CA ILE A 191 -8.96 -2.25 -17.01
C ILE A 191 -10.16 -3.10 -16.56
N LYS A 192 -10.65 -4.00 -17.43
CA LYS A 192 -11.69 -4.95 -17.04
C LYS A 192 -11.25 -5.82 -15.86
N TYR A 193 -10.02 -6.33 -15.88
CA TYR A 193 -9.44 -7.10 -14.77
C TYR A 193 -9.42 -6.30 -13.47
N LEU A 194 -8.98 -5.05 -13.52
CA LEU A 194 -8.92 -4.15 -12.37
C LEU A 194 -10.34 -3.90 -11.79
N LYS A 195 -11.34 -3.64 -12.63
CA LYS A 195 -12.74 -3.50 -12.20
C LYS A 195 -13.28 -4.79 -11.58
N LEU A 196 -12.96 -5.95 -12.15
CA LEU A 196 -13.34 -7.25 -11.59
C LEU A 196 -12.64 -7.54 -10.24
N CYS A 197 -11.41 -7.08 -10.04
CA CYS A 197 -10.75 -7.12 -8.74
C CYS A 197 -11.51 -6.26 -7.71
N ALA A 198 -11.94 -5.05 -8.07
CA ALA A 198 -12.75 -4.21 -7.19
C ALA A 198 -14.09 -4.87 -6.82
N GLY A 199 -14.72 -5.58 -7.76
CA GLY A 199 -15.93 -6.37 -7.52
C GLY A 199 -15.73 -7.55 -6.55
N ARG A 200 -14.49 -7.88 -6.16
CA ARG A 200 -14.15 -8.99 -5.25
C ARG A 200 -13.51 -8.51 -3.93
N ILE A 201 -13.67 -7.23 -3.64
CA ILE A 201 -13.14 -6.64 -2.39
C ILE A 201 -13.69 -7.38 -1.16
N GLY A 202 -12.81 -7.77 -0.23
CA GLY A 202 -13.16 -8.53 0.97
C GLY A 202 -13.51 -10.01 0.72
N GLN A 203 -13.36 -10.52 -0.51
CA GLN A 203 -13.72 -11.88 -0.87
C GLN A 203 -12.50 -12.77 -1.12
N LEU A 204 -12.68 -14.08 -0.98
CA LEU A 204 -11.67 -15.07 -1.38
C LEU A 204 -11.39 -14.95 -2.89
N LEU A 205 -10.12 -14.82 -3.23
CA LEU A 205 -9.69 -14.56 -4.60
C LEU A 205 -9.59 -15.84 -5.44
N ASN A 206 -10.51 -16.02 -6.39
CA ASN A 206 -10.44 -17.08 -7.38
C ASN A 206 -9.82 -16.54 -8.68
N LEU A 207 -8.51 -16.74 -8.85
CA LEU A 207 -7.79 -16.28 -10.04
C LEU A 207 -8.27 -16.93 -11.35
N SER A 208 -8.70 -18.20 -11.33
CA SER A 208 -9.21 -18.87 -12.50
C SER A 208 -10.54 -18.26 -12.97
N SER A 209 -11.43 -17.91 -12.03
CA SER A 209 -12.68 -17.19 -12.34
C SER A 209 -12.39 -15.82 -12.94
N LEU A 210 -11.48 -15.05 -12.30
CA LEU A 210 -11.06 -13.73 -12.83
C LEU A 210 -10.48 -13.82 -14.24
N ALA A 211 -9.61 -14.80 -14.48
CA ALA A 211 -9.01 -15.02 -15.80
C ALA A 211 -10.05 -15.31 -16.87
N ASN A 212 -10.98 -16.22 -16.58
CA ASN A 212 -12.06 -16.59 -17.50
C ASN A 212 -12.97 -15.39 -17.83
N GLU A 213 -13.38 -14.62 -16.83
CA GLU A 213 -14.24 -13.43 -17.02
C GLU A 213 -13.55 -12.32 -17.83
N CYS A 214 -12.22 -12.21 -17.72
CA CYS A 214 -11.41 -11.28 -18.50
C CYS A 214 -11.06 -11.80 -19.90
N GLY A 215 -11.20 -13.09 -20.17
CA GLY A 215 -10.73 -13.72 -21.40
C GLY A 215 -9.20 -13.71 -21.52
N ILE A 216 -8.50 -14.04 -20.41
CA ILE A 216 -7.04 -14.14 -20.32
C ILE A 216 -6.62 -15.47 -19.69
N SER A 217 -5.34 -15.82 -19.80
CA SER A 217 -4.79 -16.99 -19.11
C SER A 217 -4.67 -16.75 -17.60
N VAL A 218 -4.70 -17.82 -16.81
CA VAL A 218 -4.45 -17.75 -15.34
C VAL A 218 -3.06 -17.18 -15.04
N THR A 219 -2.08 -17.52 -15.87
CA THR A 219 -0.72 -16.95 -15.75
C THR A 219 -0.72 -15.44 -15.95
N ALA A 220 -1.45 -14.93 -16.94
CA ALA A 220 -1.60 -13.48 -17.15
C ALA A 220 -2.30 -12.81 -15.96
N ALA A 221 -3.40 -13.41 -15.45
CA ALA A 221 -4.11 -12.91 -14.28
C ALA A 221 -3.20 -12.85 -13.04
N THR A 222 -2.38 -13.87 -12.80
CA THR A 222 -1.40 -13.90 -11.69
C THR A 222 -0.36 -12.80 -11.85
N ASN A 223 0.19 -12.62 -13.06
CA ASN A 223 1.18 -11.57 -13.34
C ASN A 223 0.56 -10.17 -13.16
N TRP A 224 -0.67 -9.95 -13.63
CA TRP A 224 -1.35 -8.67 -13.46
C TRP A 224 -1.65 -8.36 -12.00
N LEU A 225 -2.06 -9.38 -11.23
CA LEU A 225 -2.24 -9.20 -9.79
C LEU A 225 -0.94 -8.77 -9.10
N SER A 226 0.18 -9.45 -9.40
CA SER A 226 1.49 -9.09 -8.84
C SER A 226 1.91 -7.65 -9.18
N ILE A 227 1.55 -7.17 -10.39
CA ILE A 227 1.78 -5.78 -10.78
C ILE A 227 0.92 -4.83 -9.93
N LEU A 228 -0.38 -5.15 -9.73
CA LEU A 228 -1.26 -4.33 -8.91
C LEU A 228 -0.81 -4.27 -7.45
N GLU A 229 -0.32 -5.39 -6.89
CA GLU A 229 0.26 -5.42 -5.53
C GLU A 229 1.54 -4.57 -5.44
N ALA A 230 2.46 -4.77 -6.39
CA ALA A 230 3.71 -4.01 -6.45
C ALA A 230 3.52 -2.50 -6.71
N SER A 231 2.37 -2.12 -7.26
CA SER A 231 1.98 -0.72 -7.52
C SER A 231 1.14 -0.09 -6.41
N TYR A 232 0.96 -0.79 -5.29
CA TYR A 232 0.11 -0.34 -4.18
C TYR A 232 -1.34 -0.04 -4.58
N ILE A 233 -1.88 -0.78 -5.53
CA ILE A 233 -3.30 -0.72 -5.90
C ILE A 233 -4.11 -1.63 -4.99
N CYS A 234 -3.70 -2.89 -4.87
CA CYS A 234 -4.35 -3.87 -4.00
C CYS A 234 -3.32 -4.70 -3.24
N TYR A 235 -3.78 -5.50 -2.31
CA TYR A 235 -2.98 -6.48 -1.59
C TYR A 235 -3.80 -7.70 -1.22
N LEU A 236 -3.12 -8.78 -0.89
CA LEU A 236 -3.73 -10.03 -0.48
C LEU A 236 -3.58 -10.22 1.03
N LEU A 237 -4.70 -10.28 1.75
CA LEU A 237 -4.71 -10.75 3.13
C LEU A 237 -4.68 -12.29 3.11
N LYS A 238 -3.63 -12.85 3.69
CA LYS A 238 -3.41 -14.30 3.72
C LYS A 238 -4.21 -14.96 4.85
N PRO A 239 -4.67 -16.19 4.66
CA PRO A 239 -5.25 -16.93 5.76
C PRO A 239 -4.18 -17.29 6.81
N ASP A 240 -4.61 -17.44 8.06
CA ASP A 240 -3.75 -17.95 9.13
C ASP A 240 -3.48 -19.45 8.92
N TYR A 241 -2.21 -19.81 8.87
CA TYR A 241 -1.75 -21.19 8.63
C TYR A 241 -1.47 -21.98 9.90
N ASN A 242 -1.71 -21.44 11.07
CA ASN A 242 -1.57 -22.19 12.31
C ASN A 242 -2.53 -23.38 12.26
N ASN A 243 -1.99 -24.60 12.41
CA ASN A 243 -2.64 -25.90 12.18
C ASN A 243 -3.76 -26.21 13.20
N TYR A 244 -4.77 -25.36 13.34
CA TYR A 244 -5.89 -25.59 14.26
C TYR A 244 -6.88 -26.63 13.75
N ALA A 245 -6.95 -26.87 12.44
CA ALA A 245 -7.75 -27.94 11.84
C ALA A 245 -7.28 -28.26 10.41
N LYS A 246 -7.38 -29.53 10.00
CA LYS A 246 -6.99 -30.03 8.68
C LYS A 246 -7.79 -29.48 7.48
N ARG A 247 -8.77 -28.58 7.70
CA ARG A 247 -9.70 -28.09 6.67
C ARG A 247 -9.79 -26.55 6.65
N LEU A 248 -8.65 -25.88 6.60
CA LEU A 248 -8.60 -24.42 6.46
C LEU A 248 -8.62 -24.01 4.96
N VAL A 249 -9.26 -22.88 4.70
CA VAL A 249 -9.20 -22.22 3.40
C VAL A 249 -7.78 -21.68 3.17
N LYS A 250 -7.21 -21.96 2.00
CA LYS A 250 -5.85 -21.52 1.63
C LYS A 250 -5.85 -20.29 0.71
N THR A 251 -6.99 -19.93 0.18
CA THR A 251 -7.16 -18.82 -0.75
C THR A 251 -7.15 -17.51 -0.01
N PRO A 252 -6.34 -16.51 -0.41
CA PRO A 252 -6.32 -15.19 0.23
C PRO A 252 -7.57 -14.38 -0.10
N LYS A 253 -7.85 -13.35 0.71
CA LYS A 253 -8.83 -12.29 0.40
C LYS A 253 -8.13 -11.12 -0.30
N LEU A 254 -8.86 -10.43 -1.19
CA LEU A 254 -8.38 -9.26 -1.92
C LEU A 254 -8.89 -7.97 -1.28
N TYR A 255 -7.96 -7.01 -1.09
CA TYR A 255 -8.26 -5.66 -0.60
C TYR A 255 -7.54 -4.60 -1.44
N PHE A 256 -8.07 -3.39 -1.44
CA PHE A 256 -7.43 -2.22 -2.06
C PHE A 256 -6.76 -1.36 -0.99
N TYR A 257 -5.62 -0.76 -1.30
CA TYR A 257 -4.95 0.18 -0.39
C TYR A 257 -5.74 1.49 -0.19
N ASP A 258 -6.71 1.75 -1.08
CA ASP A 258 -7.59 2.92 -0.98
C ASP A 258 -9.02 2.57 -1.41
N THR A 259 -9.98 2.87 -0.54
CA THR A 259 -11.40 2.55 -0.77
C THR A 259 -12.05 3.47 -1.81
N GLY A 260 -11.60 4.71 -1.94
CA GLY A 260 -12.09 5.63 -2.96
C GLY A 260 -11.73 5.20 -4.36
N LEU A 261 -10.50 4.65 -4.55
CA LEU A 261 -10.11 4.02 -5.80
C LEU A 261 -11.01 2.82 -6.13
N ALA A 262 -11.31 1.98 -5.13
CA ALA A 262 -12.22 0.85 -5.32
C ALA A 262 -13.64 1.31 -5.67
N CYS A 263 -14.16 2.35 -5.01
CA CYS A 263 -15.47 2.96 -5.33
C CYS A 263 -15.52 3.47 -6.76
N SER A 264 -14.49 4.16 -7.23
CA SER A 264 -14.40 4.65 -8.62
C SER A 264 -14.41 3.51 -9.63
N LEU A 265 -13.69 2.41 -9.37
CA LEU A 265 -13.67 1.22 -10.21
C LEU A 265 -15.02 0.47 -10.25
N LEU A 266 -15.81 0.60 -9.18
CA LEU A 266 -17.17 0.05 -9.03
C LEU A 266 -18.25 0.99 -9.58
N ASP A 267 -17.85 2.11 -10.18
CA ASP A 267 -18.74 3.14 -10.72
C ASP A 267 -19.69 3.74 -9.63
N ILE A 268 -19.27 3.76 -8.34
CA ILE A 268 -19.97 4.42 -7.23
C ILE A 268 -19.70 5.92 -7.33
N GLN A 269 -20.77 6.74 -7.43
CA GLN A 269 -20.69 8.17 -7.74
C GLN A 269 -20.84 9.07 -6.50
N ASN A 270 -21.35 8.53 -5.41
CA ASN A 270 -21.55 9.28 -4.15
C ASN A 270 -21.62 8.33 -2.95
N ALA A 271 -21.50 8.90 -1.74
CA ALA A 271 -21.50 8.15 -0.49
C ALA A 271 -22.84 7.45 -0.17
N GLU A 272 -23.97 8.00 -0.64
CA GLU A 272 -25.29 7.45 -0.41
C GLU A 272 -25.48 6.10 -1.10
N GLN A 273 -24.91 5.93 -2.28
CA GLN A 273 -24.95 4.66 -3.02
C GLN A 273 -24.34 3.50 -2.24
N ILE A 274 -23.34 3.77 -1.38
CA ILE A 274 -22.70 2.74 -0.54
C ILE A 274 -23.71 2.11 0.41
N THR A 275 -24.70 2.87 0.90
CA THR A 275 -25.67 2.38 1.87
C THR A 275 -26.42 1.13 1.40
N THR A 276 -26.75 1.06 0.11
CA THR A 276 -27.49 -0.06 -0.50
C THR A 276 -26.63 -0.93 -1.42
N HIS A 277 -25.34 -0.60 -1.56
CA HIS A 277 -24.45 -1.33 -2.45
C HIS A 277 -24.16 -2.74 -1.91
N PHE A 278 -24.19 -3.76 -2.76
CA PHE A 278 -23.99 -5.15 -2.36
C PHE A 278 -22.59 -5.42 -1.78
N LEU A 279 -21.57 -4.60 -2.11
CA LEU A 279 -20.22 -4.66 -1.54
C LEU A 279 -20.01 -3.75 -0.32
N ARG A 280 -21.06 -3.14 0.24
CA ARG A 280 -20.95 -2.27 1.42
C ARG A 280 -20.13 -2.90 2.55
N GLY A 281 -20.41 -4.19 2.85
CA GLY A 281 -19.67 -4.94 3.87
C GLY A 281 -18.19 -5.05 3.56
N GLY A 282 -17.84 -5.45 2.34
CA GLY A 282 -16.45 -5.59 1.91
C GLY A 282 -15.70 -4.25 1.82
N LEU A 283 -16.36 -3.17 1.40
CA LEU A 283 -15.77 -1.83 1.38
C LEU A 283 -15.47 -1.32 2.80
N PHE A 284 -16.41 -1.53 3.73
CA PHE A 284 -16.20 -1.18 5.14
C PHE A 284 -15.11 -2.02 5.79
N GLU A 285 -15.11 -3.34 5.55
CA GLU A 285 -14.06 -4.26 6.01
C GLU A 285 -12.69 -3.81 5.49
N ASN A 286 -12.61 -3.43 4.21
CA ASN A 286 -11.39 -2.91 3.62
C ASN A 286 -10.91 -1.61 4.29
N LEU A 287 -11.81 -0.66 4.57
CA LEU A 287 -11.47 0.57 5.28
C LEU A 287 -10.82 0.25 6.62
N VAL A 288 -11.47 -0.62 7.43
CA VAL A 288 -10.98 -0.97 8.77
C VAL A 288 -9.64 -1.72 8.70
N ILE A 289 -9.49 -2.72 7.81
CA ILE A 289 -8.24 -3.48 7.68
C ILE A 289 -7.10 -2.56 7.21
N ASN A 290 -7.38 -1.59 6.32
CA ASN A 290 -6.39 -0.61 5.91
C ASN A 290 -5.82 0.20 7.07
N GLU A 291 -6.60 0.49 8.10
CA GLU A 291 -6.09 1.23 9.26
C GLU A 291 -5.06 0.39 10.05
N PHE A 292 -5.26 -0.92 10.20
CA PHE A 292 -4.25 -1.81 10.78
C PHE A 292 -2.99 -1.91 9.90
N VAL A 293 -3.15 -1.93 8.58
CA VAL A 293 -2.02 -1.92 7.63
C VAL A 293 -1.22 -0.61 7.75
N LYS A 294 -1.91 0.54 7.72
CA LYS A 294 -1.30 1.87 7.84
C LYS A 294 -0.62 2.06 9.19
N GLU A 295 -1.26 1.64 10.29
CA GLU A 295 -0.65 1.69 11.62
C GLU A 295 0.68 0.92 11.65
N SER A 296 0.72 -0.29 11.08
CA SER A 296 1.92 -1.11 11.06
C SER A 296 3.03 -0.44 10.24
N TYR A 297 2.73 0.04 9.04
CA TYR A 297 3.72 0.73 8.21
C TYR A 297 4.17 2.07 8.82
N ASN A 298 3.30 2.80 9.49
CA ASN A 298 3.67 4.01 10.23
C ASN A 298 4.61 3.74 11.40
N ARG A 299 4.61 2.51 11.92
CA ARG A 299 5.58 2.02 12.93
C ARG A 299 6.85 1.44 12.31
N GLY A 300 6.93 1.37 10.97
CA GLY A 300 8.06 0.79 10.24
C GLY A 300 8.13 -0.73 10.32
N VAL A 301 7.01 -1.42 10.50
CA VAL A 301 6.94 -2.89 10.56
C VAL A 301 5.96 -3.44 9.53
N GLU A 302 6.19 -4.68 9.10
CA GLU A 302 5.21 -5.37 8.25
C GLU A 302 3.93 -5.67 9.04
N PRO A 303 2.74 -5.61 8.42
CA PRO A 303 1.46 -5.67 9.12
C PRO A 303 1.23 -6.95 9.94
N GLY A 304 1.77 -8.09 9.51
CA GLY A 304 1.57 -9.37 10.22
C GLY A 304 0.11 -9.73 10.43
N LEU A 305 -0.75 -9.36 9.49
CA LEU A 305 -2.19 -9.57 9.51
C LEU A 305 -2.56 -10.83 8.74
N SER A 306 -3.60 -11.51 9.20
CA SER A 306 -4.21 -12.66 8.54
C SER A 306 -5.70 -12.70 8.81
N PHE A 307 -6.43 -13.57 8.14
CA PHE A 307 -7.80 -13.92 8.51
C PHE A 307 -7.89 -15.41 8.79
N TRP A 308 -8.95 -15.85 9.44
CA TRP A 308 -9.22 -17.29 9.62
C TRP A 308 -10.55 -17.65 8.98
N ARG A 309 -10.56 -18.78 8.25
CA ARG A 309 -11.79 -19.36 7.71
C ARG A 309 -11.70 -20.87 7.60
N ASP A 310 -12.72 -21.56 8.09
CA ASP A 310 -12.83 -23.01 7.94
C ASP A 310 -13.63 -23.40 6.67
N SER A 311 -13.62 -24.69 6.34
CA SER A 311 -14.34 -25.23 5.18
C SER A 311 -15.86 -25.20 5.32
N THR A 312 -16.39 -24.90 6.51
CA THR A 312 -17.84 -24.80 6.78
C THR A 312 -18.33 -23.36 6.75
N GLY A 313 -17.44 -22.40 6.47
CA GLY A 313 -17.77 -20.99 6.29
C GLY A 313 -17.72 -20.15 7.57
N ASN A 314 -17.28 -20.69 8.72
CA ASN A 314 -17.00 -19.85 9.88
C ASN A 314 -15.73 -19.05 9.60
N GLU A 315 -15.76 -17.78 9.97
CA GLU A 315 -14.70 -16.82 9.62
C GLU A 315 -14.42 -15.90 10.80
N VAL A 316 -13.16 -15.44 10.87
CA VAL A 316 -12.72 -14.27 11.63
C VAL A 316 -12.10 -13.32 10.63
N ASP A 317 -12.65 -12.12 10.51
CA ASP A 317 -12.30 -11.17 9.45
C ASP A 317 -10.84 -10.74 9.53
N LEU A 318 -10.31 -10.54 10.74
CA LEU A 318 -8.92 -10.15 10.94
C LEU A 318 -8.31 -10.78 12.18
N LEU A 319 -7.12 -11.33 12.03
CA LEU A 319 -6.22 -11.76 13.10
C LEU A 319 -4.96 -10.89 13.08
N ARG A 320 -4.53 -10.44 14.26
CA ARG A 320 -3.32 -9.63 14.43
C ARG A 320 -2.46 -10.19 15.54
N MET A 321 -1.17 -10.35 15.29
CA MET A 321 -0.19 -10.73 16.30
C MET A 321 0.42 -9.49 16.95
N VAL A 322 0.32 -9.35 18.27
CA VAL A 322 0.94 -8.26 19.04
C VAL A 322 1.58 -8.84 20.30
N GLY A 323 2.90 -8.65 20.45
CA GLY A 323 3.62 -9.11 21.63
C GLY A 323 3.49 -10.62 21.92
N GLY A 324 3.41 -11.45 20.87
CA GLY A 324 3.24 -12.91 20.99
C GLY A 324 1.81 -13.35 21.30
N LYS A 325 0.85 -12.43 21.39
CA LYS A 325 -0.58 -12.72 21.54
C LYS A 325 -1.33 -12.44 20.24
N GLN A 326 -2.28 -13.31 19.91
CA GLN A 326 -3.11 -13.17 18.73
C GLN A 326 -4.46 -12.56 19.13
N TYR A 327 -4.82 -11.45 18.46
CA TYR A 327 -6.08 -10.73 18.64
C TYR A 327 -6.97 -10.98 17.43
N ALA A 328 -8.25 -11.26 17.68
CA ALA A 328 -9.26 -11.54 16.68
C ALA A 328 -10.28 -10.40 16.59
N TYR A 329 -10.60 -9.98 15.38
CA TYR A 329 -11.55 -8.90 15.11
C TYR A 329 -12.61 -9.39 14.13
N GLU A 330 -13.86 -9.04 14.44
CA GLU A 330 -15.01 -9.21 13.56
C GLU A 330 -15.47 -7.83 13.10
N ILE A 331 -15.58 -7.61 11.80
CA ILE A 331 -15.83 -6.29 11.20
C ILE A 331 -17.22 -6.31 10.56
N LYS A 332 -18.14 -5.48 11.08
CA LYS A 332 -19.52 -5.42 10.60
C LYS A 332 -19.94 -3.97 10.33
N SER A 333 -20.48 -3.71 9.14
CA SER A 333 -20.99 -2.39 8.74
C SER A 333 -22.43 -2.12 9.18
N GLY A 334 -23.06 -3.06 9.90
CA GLY A 334 -24.43 -2.94 10.39
C GLY A 334 -24.52 -2.10 11.66
N ALA A 335 -25.57 -1.30 11.79
CA ALA A 335 -25.82 -0.52 13.00
C ALA A 335 -26.38 -1.35 14.17
N THR A 336 -26.96 -2.51 13.88
CA THR A 336 -27.59 -3.36 14.90
C THR A 336 -26.62 -4.43 15.36
N TYR A 337 -26.37 -4.47 16.66
CA TYR A 337 -25.59 -5.51 17.29
C TYR A 337 -26.32 -6.86 17.26
N SER A 338 -25.58 -7.93 17.00
CA SER A 338 -26.06 -9.31 17.11
C SER A 338 -25.01 -10.19 17.80
N PRO A 339 -25.39 -11.03 18.79
CA PRO A 339 -24.51 -12.03 19.39
C PRO A 339 -23.91 -12.99 18.37
N ASP A 340 -24.57 -13.19 17.24
CA ASP A 340 -24.10 -14.04 16.13
C ASP A 340 -22.80 -13.55 15.50
N PHE A 341 -22.46 -12.28 15.65
CA PHE A 341 -21.20 -11.72 15.16
C PHE A 341 -19.97 -12.38 15.78
N PHE A 342 -20.08 -12.91 17.01
CA PHE A 342 -18.96 -13.55 17.70
C PHE A 342 -18.85 -15.08 17.49
N LYS A 343 -19.73 -15.67 16.68
CA LYS A 343 -19.68 -17.12 16.42
C LYS A 343 -18.34 -17.56 15.81
N GLY A 344 -17.82 -16.80 14.85
CA GLY A 344 -16.53 -17.05 14.21
C GLY A 344 -15.39 -17.00 15.22
N ILE A 345 -15.30 -15.91 15.98
CA ILE A 345 -14.27 -15.71 17.01
C ILE A 345 -14.33 -16.81 18.07
N SER A 346 -15.53 -17.13 18.59
CA SER A 346 -15.73 -18.17 19.62
C SER A 346 -15.28 -19.55 19.14
N LYS A 347 -15.52 -19.86 17.85
CA LYS A 347 -15.09 -21.13 17.26
C LYS A 347 -13.58 -21.17 17.06
N TRP A 348 -13.01 -20.09 16.53
CA TRP A 348 -11.58 -19.95 16.35
C TRP A 348 -10.83 -20.04 17.69
N ALA A 349 -11.28 -19.35 18.74
CA ALA A 349 -10.66 -19.36 20.06
C ALA A 349 -10.60 -20.78 20.67
N LYS A 350 -11.68 -21.56 20.52
CA LYS A 350 -11.70 -22.97 20.96
C LYS A 350 -10.68 -23.83 20.21
N LEU A 351 -10.45 -23.55 18.91
CA LEU A 351 -9.50 -24.32 18.09
C LEU A 351 -8.05 -23.90 18.31
N SER A 352 -7.82 -22.62 18.58
CA SER A 352 -6.49 -22.03 18.78
C SER A 352 -5.98 -22.18 20.22
N ASN A 353 -6.82 -22.68 21.17
CA ASN A 353 -6.55 -22.63 22.60
C ASN A 353 -6.19 -21.22 23.12
N THR A 354 -6.68 -20.18 22.44
CA THR A 354 -6.45 -18.79 22.81
C THR A 354 -7.59 -18.34 23.74
N PRO A 355 -7.29 -17.72 24.89
CA PRO A 355 -8.32 -17.13 25.75
C PRO A 355 -9.08 -16.04 24.99
N THR A 356 -10.40 -16.06 25.05
CA THR A 356 -11.29 -15.02 24.50
C THR A 356 -11.55 -13.91 25.49
#